data_7b01c781660e0b45d60801f367edfdf0
#
_entry.id   7b01c781660e0b45d60801f367edfdf0
#
_cell.length_a   1.000
_cell.length_b   1.000
_cell.length_c   1.000
_cell.angle_alpha   90.00
_cell.angle_beta   90.00
_cell.angle_gamma   90.00
#
_symmetry.space_group_name_H-M   'P 1'
#
loop_
_entity.id
_entity.type
_entity.pdbx_description
1 polymer ?
#
loop_
_entity_poly.entity_id
_entity_poly.type
_entity_poly.pdbx_seq_one_letter_code
_entity_poly.pdbx_strand_id
1 'polypeptide(L)'
;MESKHRTVLLNEAIDGLNLTNKSVVIDATFGGGGHSLEICKRFPGVKIVALDQDQGTLERGRVKFQDLNCDITFVNENFRNLLNFRPDGIIFDLGLSSDQLENSGRGFSFMKSEPLLMTMKENPSPEDITAFDVVNTWSEKSLADIIYGYGEEKFSRRIARGIVEARKRSKIKTTFDLVKIIEESVPARFAKASARRAIYQRGKIHYATRTFQAIRIAVNDELGALSLGLEKGFNALRAGGRMAVISFHSLEDRITKRFFKDKEKQGTARLLNKKPIVAGKEELKNNPRARSAKLRIIQKI
;
A
#
# COMPACT_ATOMS: atom_id res chain seq x y z
N MET A 1 -12.00 12.72 17.49
CA MET A 1 -12.37 11.28 17.47
C MET A 1 -11.16 10.53 16.98
N GLU A 2 -10.56 9.74 17.85
CA GLU A 2 -9.47 8.85 17.42
C GLU A 2 -9.99 7.93 16.34
N SER A 3 -9.40 7.98 15.17
CA SER A 3 -9.63 7.01 14.10
C SER A 3 -9.23 5.65 14.64
N LYS A 4 -10.21 4.79 14.91
CA LYS A 4 -9.95 3.39 15.33
C LYS A 4 -9.38 2.63 14.14
N HIS A 5 -8.09 2.90 13.85
CA HIS A 5 -7.37 2.12 12.87
C HIS A 5 -7.41 0.63 13.29
N ARG A 6 -7.96 -0.22 12.43
CA ARG A 6 -7.92 -1.67 12.62
C ARG A 6 -7.02 -2.27 11.55
N THR A 7 -6.01 -2.98 12.00
CA THR A 7 -5.09 -3.72 11.13
C THR A 7 -5.86 -4.79 10.36
N VAL A 8 -5.60 -4.90 9.08
CA VAL A 8 -6.30 -5.80 8.17
C VAL A 8 -5.69 -7.20 8.25
N LEU A 9 -6.54 -8.25 8.29
CA LEU A 9 -6.13 -9.67 8.31
C LEU A 9 -5.06 -9.95 9.38
N LEU A 10 -5.19 -9.29 10.55
CA LEU A 10 -4.18 -9.27 11.60
C LEU A 10 -3.81 -10.68 12.09
N ASN A 11 -4.82 -11.47 12.46
CA ASN A 11 -4.60 -12.81 12.99
C ASN A 11 -4.08 -13.75 11.91
N GLU A 12 -4.69 -13.72 10.74
CA GLU A 12 -4.36 -14.60 9.62
C GLU A 12 -2.91 -14.38 9.13
N ALA A 13 -2.44 -13.14 9.14
CA ALA A 13 -1.07 -12.82 8.76
C ALA A 13 -0.07 -13.33 9.80
N ILE A 14 -0.31 -13.07 11.09
CA ILE A 14 0.60 -13.48 12.17
C ILE A 14 0.61 -14.99 12.34
N ASP A 15 -0.55 -15.65 12.34
CA ASP A 15 -0.65 -17.11 12.43
C ASP A 15 0.04 -17.79 11.26
N GLY A 16 -0.07 -17.17 10.07
CA GLY A 16 0.59 -17.63 8.86
C GLY A 16 2.12 -17.59 8.92
N LEU A 17 2.72 -16.70 9.70
CA LEU A 17 4.17 -16.64 9.90
C LEU A 17 4.72 -17.75 10.78
N ASN A 18 3.90 -18.40 11.62
CA ASN A 18 4.29 -19.50 12.53
C ASN A 18 5.50 -19.16 13.41
N LEU A 19 5.40 -18.04 14.10
CA LEU A 19 6.46 -17.48 14.94
C LEU A 19 6.62 -18.21 16.27
N THR A 20 7.76 -18.03 16.89
CA THR A 20 8.08 -18.43 18.26
C THR A 20 8.64 -17.22 19.02
N ASN A 21 8.78 -17.33 20.34
CA ASN A 21 9.38 -16.26 21.16
C ASN A 21 10.87 -15.95 20.82
N LYS A 22 11.52 -16.79 20.03
CA LYS A 22 12.91 -16.57 19.59
C LYS A 22 13.03 -16.12 18.12
N SER A 23 11.92 -15.90 17.46
CA SER A 23 11.89 -15.53 16.06
C SER A 23 12.41 -14.10 15.84
N VAL A 24 13.01 -13.90 14.68
CA VAL A 24 13.34 -12.58 14.12
C VAL A 24 12.31 -12.28 13.03
N VAL A 25 11.62 -11.16 13.13
CA VAL A 25 10.56 -10.76 12.19
C VAL A 25 10.88 -9.40 11.58
N ILE A 26 10.65 -9.27 10.29
CA ILE A 26 10.65 -7.98 9.61
C ILE A 26 9.20 -7.58 9.33
N ASP A 27 8.79 -6.44 9.90
CA ASP A 27 7.61 -5.71 9.45
C ASP A 27 8.07 -4.70 8.39
N ALA A 28 7.90 -5.06 7.13
CA ALA A 28 8.42 -4.29 5.99
C ALA A 28 7.60 -3.04 5.67
N THR A 29 6.44 -2.88 6.33
CA THR A 29 5.46 -1.81 6.13
C THR A 29 4.84 -1.44 7.47
N PHE A 30 5.64 -0.89 8.37
CA PHE A 30 5.25 -0.70 9.77
C PHE A 30 3.95 0.10 9.93
N GLY A 31 3.78 1.22 9.21
CA GLY A 31 2.58 2.04 9.25
C GLY A 31 2.14 2.40 10.67
N GLY A 32 0.91 2.02 11.05
CA GLY A 32 0.41 2.22 12.41
C GLY A 32 0.95 1.25 13.46
N GLY A 33 1.81 0.31 13.08
CA GLY A 33 2.44 -0.69 13.95
C GLY A 33 1.49 -1.74 14.51
N GLY A 34 0.37 -1.99 13.84
CA GLY A 34 -0.64 -2.92 14.37
C GLY A 34 -0.19 -4.38 14.34
N HIS A 35 0.43 -4.83 13.26
CA HIS A 35 1.02 -6.17 13.17
C HIS A 35 2.16 -6.34 14.16
N SER A 36 3.11 -5.40 14.20
CA SER A 36 4.22 -5.42 15.16
C SER A 36 3.75 -5.45 16.61
N LEU A 37 2.72 -4.66 16.97
CA LEU A 37 2.16 -4.65 18.31
C LEU A 37 1.57 -6.00 18.72
N GLU A 38 0.84 -6.63 17.83
CA GLU A 38 0.22 -7.92 18.10
C GLU A 38 1.27 -9.05 18.15
N ILE A 39 2.29 -9.01 17.30
CA ILE A 39 3.45 -9.91 17.35
C ILE A 39 4.15 -9.79 18.71
N CYS A 40 4.44 -8.57 19.15
CA CYS A 40 5.06 -8.30 20.43
C CYS A 40 4.27 -8.87 21.61
N LYS A 41 2.93 -8.76 21.61
CA LYS A 41 2.05 -9.30 22.65
C LYS A 41 2.00 -10.82 22.67
N ARG A 42 1.95 -11.46 21.49
CA ARG A 42 1.81 -12.92 21.39
C ARG A 42 3.11 -13.67 21.61
N PHE A 43 4.24 -13.05 21.29
CA PHE A 43 5.55 -13.69 21.29
C PHE A 43 6.56 -12.86 22.10
N PRO A 44 6.48 -12.90 23.44
CA PRO A 44 7.45 -12.20 24.30
C PRO A 44 8.87 -12.70 24.01
N GLY A 45 9.79 -11.76 23.67
CA GLY A 45 11.16 -12.10 23.29
C GLY A 45 11.41 -12.25 21.79
N VAL A 46 10.37 -12.07 20.93
CA VAL A 46 10.56 -11.90 19.48
C VAL A 46 11.37 -10.63 19.20
N LYS A 47 12.22 -10.69 18.19
CA LYS A 47 12.93 -9.50 17.68
C LYS A 47 12.23 -8.99 16.44
N ILE A 48 11.84 -7.71 16.46
CA ILE A 48 11.14 -7.06 15.35
C ILE A 48 12.05 -6.02 14.72
N VAL A 49 12.17 -6.04 13.40
CA VAL A 49 12.75 -4.97 12.60
C VAL A 49 11.62 -4.31 11.82
N ALA A 50 11.25 -3.10 12.22
CA ALA A 50 10.13 -2.34 11.65
C ALA A 50 10.65 -1.33 10.64
N LEU A 51 10.27 -1.49 9.37
CA LEU A 51 10.63 -0.58 8.29
C LEU A 51 9.45 0.31 7.91
N ASP A 52 9.73 1.59 7.71
CA ASP A 52 8.84 2.52 7.01
C ASP A 52 9.68 3.63 6.37
N GLN A 53 9.26 4.09 5.20
CA GLN A 53 9.92 5.21 4.52
C GLN A 53 9.43 6.58 5.03
N ASP A 54 8.35 6.61 5.83
CA ASP A 54 7.81 7.79 6.48
C ASP A 54 8.40 7.91 7.88
N GLN A 55 9.33 8.86 8.06
CA GLN A 55 10.04 9.07 9.32
C GLN A 55 9.07 9.41 10.46
N GLY A 56 8.08 10.27 10.22
CA GLY A 56 7.10 10.63 11.25
C GLY A 56 6.26 9.44 11.72
N THR A 57 6.01 8.47 10.83
CA THR A 57 5.38 7.20 11.19
C THR A 57 6.24 6.40 12.18
N LEU A 58 7.55 6.32 11.96
CA LEU A 58 8.46 5.61 12.87
C LEU A 58 8.63 6.35 14.20
N GLU A 59 8.65 7.68 14.22
CA GLU A 59 8.73 8.47 15.44
C GLU A 59 7.50 8.23 16.32
N ARG A 60 6.30 8.27 15.75
CA ARG A 60 5.07 7.87 16.46
C ARG A 60 5.12 6.43 16.95
N GLY A 61 5.71 5.55 16.15
CA GLY A 61 5.97 4.16 16.52
C GLY A 61 6.88 4.04 17.75
N ARG A 62 7.99 4.75 17.79
CA ARG A 62 8.92 4.75 18.94
C ARG A 62 8.20 5.13 20.23
N VAL A 63 7.40 6.20 20.19
CA VAL A 63 6.60 6.63 21.36
C VAL A 63 5.59 5.55 21.76
N LYS A 64 4.91 4.93 20.78
CA LYS A 64 3.90 3.90 21.06
C LYS A 64 4.48 2.62 21.68
N PHE A 65 5.73 2.29 21.35
CA PHE A 65 6.39 1.05 21.79
C PHE A 65 7.34 1.25 22.97
N GLN A 66 7.60 2.49 23.44
CA GLN A 66 8.61 2.79 24.46
C GLN A 66 8.37 2.06 25.79
N ASP A 67 7.10 1.92 26.21
CA ASP A 67 6.72 1.31 27.47
C ASP A 67 6.34 -0.19 27.31
N LEU A 68 6.51 -0.73 26.11
CA LEU A 68 6.24 -2.13 25.84
C LEU A 68 7.52 -2.96 26.00
N ASN A 69 7.41 -4.10 26.65
CA ASN A 69 8.50 -5.07 26.72
C ASN A 69 8.65 -5.80 25.37
N CYS A 70 9.20 -5.09 24.39
CA CYS A 70 9.29 -5.51 22.99
C CYS A 70 10.66 -5.16 22.40
N ASP A 71 11.39 -6.15 21.91
CA ASP A 71 12.66 -5.95 21.20
C ASP A 71 12.37 -5.51 19.76
N ILE A 72 12.20 -4.19 19.57
CA ILE A 72 11.87 -3.60 18.25
C ILE A 72 12.92 -2.56 17.82
N THR A 73 13.42 -2.73 16.61
CA THR A 73 14.32 -1.79 15.93
C THR A 73 13.59 -1.10 14.80
N PHE A 74 13.58 0.24 14.80
CA PHE A 74 12.95 1.04 13.75
C PHE A 74 13.97 1.49 12.71
N VAL A 75 13.69 1.22 11.44
CA VAL A 75 14.57 1.53 10.31
C VAL A 75 13.81 2.40 9.31
N ASN A 76 14.28 3.65 9.11
CA ASN A 76 13.70 4.55 8.11
C ASN A 76 14.25 4.21 6.72
N GLU A 77 13.58 3.29 6.06
CA GLU A 77 13.99 2.81 4.74
C GLU A 77 12.78 2.26 3.96
N ASN A 78 12.86 2.31 2.66
CA ASN A 78 11.90 1.64 1.80
C ASN A 78 12.21 0.14 1.76
N PHE A 79 11.21 -0.71 1.83
CA PHE A 79 11.37 -2.17 1.80
C PHE A 79 12.05 -2.70 0.51
N ARG A 80 12.13 -1.88 -0.56
CA ARG A 80 12.98 -2.21 -1.74
C ARG A 80 14.46 -2.37 -1.38
N ASN A 81 14.89 -1.76 -0.28
CA ASN A 81 16.24 -1.82 0.25
C ASN A 81 16.35 -2.72 1.49
N LEU A 82 15.45 -3.70 1.61
CA LEU A 82 15.39 -4.62 2.72
C LEU A 82 16.76 -5.24 2.99
N LEU A 83 17.21 -5.13 4.24
CA LEU A 83 18.54 -5.55 4.68
C LEU A 83 18.56 -7.07 4.99
N ASN A 84 19.76 -7.64 5.02
CA ASN A 84 19.94 -9.08 5.25
C ASN A 84 19.97 -9.44 6.74
N PHE A 85 18.81 -9.47 7.39
CA PHE A 85 18.67 -9.83 8.81
C PHE A 85 18.47 -11.33 9.09
N ARG A 86 18.38 -12.16 8.07
CA ARG A 86 18.03 -13.60 8.17
C ARG A 86 16.79 -13.84 9.03
N PRO A 87 15.65 -13.25 8.72
CA PRO A 87 14.44 -13.36 9.52
C PRO A 87 13.79 -14.73 9.38
N ASP A 88 13.01 -15.09 10.42
CA ASP A 88 12.09 -16.24 10.41
C ASP A 88 10.75 -15.88 9.77
N GLY A 89 10.36 -14.60 9.86
CA GLY A 89 9.12 -14.09 9.28
C GLY A 89 9.30 -12.72 8.64
N ILE A 90 8.59 -12.48 7.53
CA ILE A 90 8.48 -11.15 6.92
C ILE A 90 7.01 -10.87 6.64
N ILE A 91 6.54 -9.69 7.02
CA ILE A 91 5.22 -9.21 6.69
C ILE A 91 5.29 -7.97 5.80
N PHE A 92 4.46 -7.96 4.74
CA PHE A 92 4.17 -6.81 3.91
C PHE A 92 2.68 -6.52 4.01
N ASP A 93 2.30 -5.39 4.58
CA ASP A 93 0.93 -4.84 4.54
C ASP A 93 0.95 -3.65 3.58
N LEU A 94 0.67 -3.93 2.30
CA LEU A 94 0.89 -2.98 1.21
C LEU A 94 -0.14 -1.85 1.23
N GLY A 95 0.20 -0.73 0.60
CA GLY A 95 -0.69 0.42 0.42
C GLY A 95 -0.45 1.52 1.44
N LEU A 96 -1.49 2.27 1.76
CA LEU A 96 -1.45 3.44 2.62
C LEU A 96 -1.93 3.13 4.04
N SER A 97 -1.24 3.67 5.03
CA SER A 97 -1.76 3.69 6.39
C SER A 97 -3.00 4.60 6.48
N SER A 98 -3.83 4.40 7.52
CA SER A 98 -4.99 5.27 7.74
C SER A 98 -4.58 6.72 7.97
N ASP A 99 -3.48 6.92 8.67
CA ASP A 99 -2.96 8.25 8.96
C ASP A 99 -2.49 8.98 7.69
N GLN A 100 -1.78 8.26 6.80
CA GLN A 100 -1.40 8.81 5.50
C GLN A 100 -2.61 9.23 4.66
N LEU A 101 -3.68 8.44 4.68
CA LEU A 101 -4.88 8.74 3.91
C LEU A 101 -5.72 9.87 4.50
N GLU A 102 -5.79 10.00 5.83
CA GLU A 102 -6.73 10.90 6.50
C GLU A 102 -6.10 12.19 7.00
N ASN A 103 -4.82 12.15 7.42
CA ASN A 103 -4.20 13.22 8.19
C ASN A 103 -2.92 13.78 7.57
N SER A 104 -2.36 13.14 6.55
CA SER A 104 -1.05 13.54 6.02
C SER A 104 -1.04 14.90 5.30
N GLY A 105 -2.19 15.35 4.76
CA GLY A 105 -2.25 16.57 3.95
C GLY A 105 -1.52 16.46 2.61
N ARG A 106 -1.13 15.24 2.18
CA ARG A 106 -0.31 14.98 0.97
C ARG A 106 -1.12 14.63 -0.27
N GLY A 107 -2.45 14.76 -0.22
CA GLY A 107 -3.32 14.54 -1.38
C GLY A 107 -3.57 13.08 -1.75
N PHE A 108 -3.40 12.15 -0.83
CA PHE A 108 -3.76 10.75 -1.04
C PHE A 108 -5.28 10.54 -1.12
N SER A 109 -6.04 11.39 -0.44
CA SER A 109 -7.50 11.36 -0.45
C SER A 109 -8.06 12.41 -1.40
N PHE A 110 -9.07 12.05 -2.16
CA PHE A 110 -9.86 12.99 -2.96
C PHE A 110 -11.10 13.52 -2.21
N MET A 111 -11.21 13.25 -0.92
CA MET A 111 -12.31 13.73 -0.07
C MET A 111 -12.03 15.10 0.55
N LYS A 112 -10.78 15.57 0.49
CA LYS A 112 -10.32 16.87 0.99
C LYS A 112 -9.57 17.59 -0.13
N SER A 113 -9.58 18.93 -0.10
CA SER A 113 -8.74 19.74 -0.99
C SER A 113 -7.35 19.83 -0.40
N GLU A 114 -6.42 19.08 -0.94
CA GLU A 114 -5.03 18.98 -0.48
C GLU A 114 -4.07 19.19 -1.66
N PRO A 115 -2.81 19.60 -1.43
CA PRO A 115 -1.78 19.65 -2.45
C PRO A 115 -1.57 18.29 -3.11
N LEU A 116 -1.27 18.27 -4.40
CA LEU A 116 -0.99 17.04 -5.15
C LEU A 116 0.46 16.58 -4.93
N LEU A 117 0.77 16.08 -3.75
CA LEU A 117 2.07 15.47 -3.44
C LEU A 117 2.07 13.97 -3.72
N MET A 118 1.21 13.23 -3.04
CA MET A 118 1.07 11.76 -3.06
C MET A 118 2.39 11.01 -2.78
N THR A 119 3.35 11.65 -2.11
CA THR A 119 4.62 11.02 -1.71
C THR A 119 4.45 10.24 -0.43
N MET A 120 4.96 9.00 -0.37
CA MET A 120 4.95 8.22 0.88
C MET A 120 5.98 8.74 1.88
N LYS A 121 7.06 9.39 1.43
CA LYS A 121 7.95 10.16 2.29
C LYS A 121 7.23 11.40 2.80
N GLU A 122 7.37 11.71 4.09
CA GLU A 122 6.80 12.92 4.69
C GLU A 122 7.46 14.18 4.14
N ASN A 123 8.77 14.16 4.02
CA ASN A 123 9.59 15.25 3.48
C ASN A 123 10.27 14.79 2.19
N PRO A 124 9.61 14.95 1.03
CA PRO A 124 10.24 14.61 -0.25
C PRO A 124 11.40 15.57 -0.53
N SER A 125 12.49 15.03 -1.10
CA SER A 125 13.57 15.86 -1.61
C SER A 125 13.14 16.61 -2.88
N PRO A 126 13.84 17.68 -3.29
CA PRO A 126 13.54 18.39 -4.54
C PRO A 126 13.60 17.50 -5.79
N GLU A 127 14.29 16.37 -5.72
CA GLU A 127 14.43 15.40 -6.80
C GLU A 127 13.30 14.36 -6.82
N ASP A 128 12.54 14.21 -5.73
CA ASP A 128 11.43 13.28 -5.65
C ASP A 128 10.25 13.81 -6.49
N ILE A 129 9.75 12.97 -7.38
CA ILE A 129 8.60 13.30 -8.22
C ILE A 129 7.33 13.31 -7.34
N THR A 130 6.48 14.32 -7.55
CA THR A 130 5.18 14.44 -6.89
C THR A 130 4.02 14.24 -7.86
N ALA A 131 2.81 14.07 -7.36
CA ALA A 131 1.62 14.03 -8.20
C ALA A 131 1.40 15.33 -8.96
N PHE A 132 1.84 16.48 -8.39
CA PHE A 132 1.84 17.76 -9.09
C PHE A 132 2.73 17.71 -10.34
N ASP A 133 3.93 17.16 -10.26
CA ASP A 133 4.83 17.02 -11.39
C ASP A 133 4.24 16.10 -12.44
N VAL A 134 3.72 14.94 -12.04
CA VAL A 134 3.09 13.98 -12.94
C VAL A 134 1.98 14.65 -13.77
N VAL A 135 1.01 15.32 -13.14
CA VAL A 135 -0.13 15.90 -13.86
C VAL A 135 0.24 17.14 -14.66
N ASN A 136 1.25 17.91 -14.22
CA ASN A 136 1.60 19.19 -14.86
C ASN A 136 2.70 19.09 -15.91
N THR A 137 3.51 18.01 -15.92
CA THR A 137 4.68 17.92 -16.80
C THR A 137 4.69 16.72 -17.75
N TRP A 138 4.10 15.58 -17.35
CA TRP A 138 4.18 14.37 -18.16
C TRP A 138 3.38 14.49 -19.46
N SER A 139 3.82 13.77 -20.50
CA SER A 139 3.13 13.73 -21.80
C SER A 139 1.73 13.12 -21.68
N GLU A 140 0.82 13.49 -22.60
CA GLU A 140 -0.52 12.89 -22.68
C GLU A 140 -0.43 11.36 -22.80
N LYS A 141 0.53 10.88 -23.59
CA LYS A 141 0.77 9.43 -23.75
C LYS A 141 1.19 8.78 -22.42
N SER A 142 2.18 9.35 -21.72
CA SER A 142 2.65 8.81 -20.43
C SER A 142 1.54 8.79 -19.37
N LEU A 143 0.75 9.87 -19.30
CA LEU A 143 -0.42 9.93 -18.42
C LEU A 143 -1.45 8.85 -18.76
N ALA A 144 -1.77 8.68 -20.05
CA ALA A 144 -2.73 7.65 -20.48
C ALA A 144 -2.22 6.24 -20.15
N ASP A 145 -0.92 5.99 -20.35
CA ASP A 145 -0.28 4.70 -20.11
C ASP A 145 -0.32 4.33 -18.61
N ILE A 146 0.02 5.25 -17.70
CA ILE A 146 -0.07 4.97 -16.25
C ILE A 146 -1.51 4.82 -15.78
N ILE A 147 -2.43 5.69 -16.23
CA ILE A 147 -3.84 5.63 -15.85
C ILE A 147 -4.48 4.31 -16.32
N TYR A 148 -4.09 3.81 -17.49
CA TYR A 148 -4.52 2.50 -17.99
C TYR A 148 -3.82 1.36 -17.25
N GLY A 149 -2.50 1.38 -17.18
CA GLY A 149 -1.68 0.27 -16.66
C GLY A 149 -1.78 0.12 -15.13
N TYR A 150 -1.72 1.23 -14.39
CA TYR A 150 -1.74 1.22 -12.91
C TYR A 150 -3.12 1.44 -12.32
N GLY A 151 -4.00 2.15 -13.04
CA GLY A 151 -5.38 2.37 -12.61
C GLY A 151 -6.37 1.34 -13.14
N GLU A 152 -6.02 0.57 -14.17
CA GLU A 152 -6.94 -0.28 -14.93
C GLU A 152 -8.20 0.53 -15.38
N GLU A 153 -7.99 1.84 -15.73
CA GLU A 153 -9.05 2.79 -16.05
C GLU A 153 -9.30 2.83 -17.58
N LYS A 154 -10.52 2.52 -17.98
CA LYS A 154 -10.92 2.43 -19.39
C LYS A 154 -10.92 3.78 -20.11
N PHE A 155 -11.14 4.87 -19.37
CA PHE A 155 -11.21 6.22 -19.92
C PHE A 155 -9.86 6.94 -19.87
N SER A 156 -8.74 6.19 -19.66
CA SER A 156 -7.39 6.71 -19.46
C SER A 156 -6.98 7.79 -20.48
N ARG A 157 -7.21 7.55 -21.78
CA ARG A 157 -6.88 8.52 -22.84
C ARG A 157 -7.69 9.81 -22.75
N ARG A 158 -8.98 9.71 -22.38
CA ARG A 158 -9.83 10.91 -22.21
C ARG A 158 -9.41 11.72 -20.99
N ILE A 159 -9.10 11.04 -19.89
CA ILE A 159 -8.63 11.67 -18.66
C ILE A 159 -7.26 12.32 -18.89
N ALA A 160 -6.33 11.64 -19.53
CA ALA A 160 -5.02 12.19 -19.87
C ALA A 160 -5.13 13.46 -20.73
N ARG A 161 -5.98 13.44 -21.77
CA ARG A 161 -6.27 14.62 -22.59
C ARG A 161 -6.87 15.75 -21.76
N GLY A 162 -7.86 15.45 -20.90
CA GLY A 162 -8.48 16.43 -19.99
C GLY A 162 -7.45 17.11 -19.09
N ILE A 163 -6.52 16.34 -18.52
CA ILE A 163 -5.41 16.84 -17.69
C ILE A 163 -4.53 17.79 -18.51
N VAL A 164 -4.11 17.36 -19.71
CA VAL A 164 -3.23 18.18 -20.59
C VAL A 164 -3.91 19.47 -21.03
N GLU A 165 -5.18 19.44 -21.38
CA GLU A 165 -5.94 20.64 -21.76
C GLU A 165 -6.17 21.57 -20.55
N ALA A 166 -6.48 21.05 -19.39
CA ALA A 166 -6.68 21.85 -18.18
C ALA A 166 -5.40 22.60 -17.76
N ARG A 167 -4.25 21.92 -17.75
CA ARG A 167 -2.98 22.53 -17.34
C ARG A 167 -2.45 23.62 -18.28
N LYS A 168 -2.91 23.67 -19.55
CA LYS A 168 -2.61 24.78 -20.46
C LYS A 168 -3.20 26.10 -19.98
N ARG A 169 -4.30 26.07 -19.26
CA ARG A 169 -4.99 27.25 -18.72
C ARG A 169 -4.44 27.66 -17.36
N SER A 170 -4.26 26.70 -16.46
CA SER A 170 -3.68 26.91 -15.13
C SER A 170 -3.09 25.61 -14.60
N LYS A 171 -2.04 25.69 -13.75
CA LYS A 171 -1.49 24.52 -13.06
C LYS A 171 -2.55 23.84 -12.21
N ILE A 172 -2.57 22.50 -12.25
CA ILE A 172 -3.43 21.65 -11.42
C ILE A 172 -2.75 21.52 -10.06
N LYS A 173 -3.29 22.13 -9.01
CA LYS A 173 -2.61 22.30 -7.72
C LYS A 173 -3.15 21.37 -6.64
N THR A 174 -4.46 21.09 -6.67
CA THR A 174 -5.13 20.40 -5.61
C THR A 174 -5.81 19.11 -6.08
N THR A 175 -6.10 18.24 -5.12
CA THR A 175 -6.89 17.02 -5.34
C THR A 175 -8.26 17.35 -5.98
N PHE A 176 -8.91 18.44 -5.55
CA PHE A 176 -10.22 18.83 -6.10
C PHE A 176 -10.12 19.31 -7.55
N ASP A 177 -9.03 20.00 -7.93
CA ASP A 177 -8.80 20.37 -9.33
C ASP A 177 -8.73 19.10 -10.20
N LEU A 178 -7.96 18.12 -9.75
CA LEU A 178 -7.81 16.85 -10.46
C LEU A 178 -9.11 16.06 -10.51
N VAL A 179 -9.87 15.98 -9.42
CA VAL A 179 -11.19 15.31 -9.37
C VAL A 179 -12.15 15.91 -10.39
N LYS A 180 -12.22 17.24 -10.47
CA LYS A 180 -13.08 17.96 -11.43
C LYS A 180 -12.72 17.60 -12.87
N ILE A 181 -11.43 17.60 -13.20
CA ILE A 181 -10.95 17.23 -14.54
C ILE A 181 -11.31 15.79 -14.89
N ILE A 182 -11.16 14.86 -13.94
CA ILE A 182 -11.53 13.45 -14.15
C ILE A 182 -13.03 13.34 -14.38
N GLU A 183 -13.86 14.03 -13.59
CA GLU A 183 -15.32 14.05 -13.71
C GLU A 183 -15.76 14.51 -15.09
N GLU A 184 -15.20 15.62 -15.56
CA GLU A 184 -15.51 16.19 -16.88
C GLU A 184 -15.04 15.29 -18.04
N SER A 185 -14.00 14.49 -17.81
CA SER A 185 -13.40 13.59 -18.81
C SER A 185 -14.13 12.28 -19.00
N VAL A 186 -14.87 11.80 -18.00
CA VAL A 186 -15.63 10.55 -18.10
C VAL A 186 -17.07 10.81 -18.58
N PRO A 187 -17.72 9.84 -19.26
CA PRO A 187 -19.11 10.05 -19.70
C PRO A 187 -20.03 10.35 -18.52
N ALA A 188 -20.92 11.33 -18.64
CA ALA A 188 -21.78 11.83 -17.57
C ALA A 188 -22.61 10.73 -16.85
N ARG A 189 -23.01 9.67 -17.57
CA ARG A 189 -23.69 8.51 -16.98
C ARG A 189 -22.85 7.77 -15.93
N PHE A 190 -21.50 7.78 -16.08
CA PHE A 190 -20.59 7.16 -15.12
C PHE A 190 -20.24 8.13 -13.99
N ALA A 191 -19.98 9.39 -14.27
CA ALA A 191 -19.69 10.42 -13.28
C ALA A 191 -20.86 10.61 -12.31
N LYS A 192 -22.05 10.91 -12.80
CA LYS A 192 -23.25 11.10 -11.96
C LYS A 192 -23.65 9.86 -11.18
N ALA A 193 -23.51 8.67 -11.78
CA ALA A 193 -23.81 7.40 -11.09
C ALA A 193 -22.83 7.10 -9.97
N SER A 194 -21.53 7.43 -10.10
CA SER A 194 -20.53 7.17 -9.08
C SER A 194 -20.51 8.23 -7.98
N ALA A 195 -20.69 9.52 -8.30
CA ALA A 195 -20.77 10.60 -7.30
C ALA A 195 -21.97 10.42 -6.35
N ARG A 196 -23.17 10.13 -6.88
CA ARG A 196 -24.35 9.85 -6.05
C ARG A 196 -24.22 8.55 -5.24
N ARG A 197 -23.51 7.52 -5.78
CA ARG A 197 -23.41 6.22 -5.15
C ARG A 197 -22.27 6.13 -4.13
N ALA A 198 -21.18 6.88 -4.30
CA ALA A 198 -20.11 6.96 -3.31
C ALA A 198 -20.59 7.50 -1.96
N ILE A 199 -21.59 8.41 -1.99
CA ILE A 199 -22.19 9.00 -0.78
C ILE A 199 -23.24 8.06 -0.14
N TYR A 200 -23.94 7.24 -0.93
CA TYR A 200 -25.14 6.51 -0.44
C TYR A 200 -25.14 5.00 -0.61
N GLN A 201 -24.24 4.39 -1.37
CA GLN A 201 -24.25 2.94 -1.59
C GLN A 201 -22.87 2.30 -1.34
N ARG A 202 -22.76 1.52 -0.28
CA ARG A 202 -21.65 0.60 -0.05
C ARG A 202 -21.45 -0.29 -1.27
N GLY A 203 -20.33 -0.15 -1.98
CA GLY A 203 -19.90 -1.17 -2.94
C GLY A 203 -19.43 -0.72 -4.32
N LYS A 204 -19.58 0.54 -4.73
CA LYS A 204 -19.05 1.01 -6.03
C LYS A 204 -17.91 2.02 -5.85
N ILE A 205 -16.86 1.81 -6.65
CA ILE A 205 -15.64 2.63 -6.65
C ILE A 205 -15.96 4.00 -7.23
N HIS A 206 -15.51 5.08 -6.57
CA HIS A 206 -15.59 6.45 -7.08
C HIS A 206 -14.78 6.58 -8.38
N TYR A 207 -15.26 7.38 -9.34
CA TYR A 207 -14.63 7.54 -10.67
C TYR A 207 -13.17 8.02 -10.60
N ALA A 208 -12.80 8.80 -9.58
CA ALA A 208 -11.42 9.27 -9.41
C ALA A 208 -10.47 8.22 -8.81
N THR A 209 -10.99 7.19 -8.12
CA THR A 209 -10.17 6.22 -7.35
C THR A 209 -9.05 5.61 -8.20
N ARG A 210 -9.37 5.17 -9.42
CA ARG A 210 -8.40 4.50 -10.30
C ARG A 210 -7.31 5.43 -10.79
N THR A 211 -7.66 6.66 -11.11
CA THR A 211 -6.69 7.68 -11.55
C THR A 211 -5.78 8.08 -10.40
N PHE A 212 -6.33 8.29 -9.19
CA PHE A 212 -5.55 8.58 -7.98
C PHE A 212 -4.60 7.42 -7.64
N GLN A 213 -5.08 6.17 -7.69
CA GLN A 213 -4.24 4.99 -7.53
C GLN A 213 -3.10 4.96 -8.56
N ALA A 214 -3.40 5.23 -9.83
CA ALA A 214 -2.40 5.21 -10.90
C ALA A 214 -1.29 6.23 -10.67
N ILE A 215 -1.65 7.46 -10.31
CA ILE A 215 -0.69 8.54 -10.05
C ILE A 215 0.14 8.19 -8.80
N ARG A 216 -0.48 7.72 -7.72
CA ARG A 216 0.20 7.31 -6.49
C ARG A 216 1.24 6.22 -6.76
N ILE A 217 0.86 5.19 -7.51
CA ILE A 217 1.77 4.10 -7.90
C ILE A 217 2.95 4.64 -8.71
N ALA A 218 2.71 5.58 -9.63
CA ALA A 218 3.75 6.18 -10.46
C ALA A 218 4.70 7.06 -9.63
N VAL A 219 4.17 7.89 -8.72
CA VAL A 219 4.96 8.78 -7.84
C VAL A 219 5.91 7.98 -6.95
N ASN A 220 5.43 6.87 -6.38
CA ASN A 220 6.18 6.11 -5.38
C ASN A 220 6.88 4.86 -5.95
N ASP A 221 6.75 4.59 -7.25
CA ASP A 221 7.23 3.35 -7.89
C ASP A 221 6.86 2.09 -7.09
N GLU A 222 5.59 2.03 -6.63
CA GLU A 222 5.12 1.00 -5.68
C GLU A 222 5.32 -0.42 -6.20
N LEU A 223 5.06 -0.65 -7.49
CA LEU A 223 5.16 -1.99 -8.10
C LEU A 223 6.61 -2.42 -8.31
N GLY A 224 7.50 -1.49 -8.65
CA GLY A 224 8.95 -1.73 -8.71
C GLY A 224 9.51 -2.04 -7.32
N ALA A 225 9.14 -1.23 -6.33
CA ALA A 225 9.52 -1.46 -4.94
C ALA A 225 9.04 -2.83 -4.44
N LEU A 226 7.78 -3.21 -4.73
CA LEU A 226 7.24 -4.51 -4.35
C LEU A 226 8.03 -5.66 -4.97
N SER A 227 8.32 -5.58 -6.26
CA SER A 227 9.08 -6.64 -6.96
C SER A 227 10.47 -6.84 -6.35
N LEU A 228 11.18 -5.75 -6.07
CA LEU A 228 12.50 -5.80 -5.43
C LEU A 228 12.42 -6.26 -3.96
N GLY A 229 11.43 -5.76 -3.22
CA GLY A 229 11.22 -6.12 -1.81
C GLY A 229 10.89 -7.61 -1.63
N LEU A 230 10.07 -8.17 -2.50
CA LEU A 230 9.75 -9.61 -2.50
C LEU A 230 11.01 -10.45 -2.76
N GLU A 231 11.82 -10.08 -3.77
CA GLU A 231 13.04 -10.82 -4.09
C GLU A 231 14.06 -10.75 -2.96
N LYS A 232 14.37 -9.54 -2.48
CA LYS A 232 15.33 -9.35 -1.38
C LYS A 232 14.84 -10.00 -0.09
N GLY A 233 13.55 -9.83 0.25
CA GLY A 233 12.94 -10.43 1.43
C GLY A 233 13.00 -11.96 1.39
N PHE A 234 12.64 -12.57 0.26
CA PHE A 234 12.70 -14.01 0.10
C PHE A 234 14.13 -14.54 0.22
N ASN A 235 15.10 -13.85 -0.38
CA ASN A 235 16.50 -14.23 -0.29
C ASN A 235 17.02 -14.14 1.16
N ALA A 236 16.59 -13.12 1.91
CA ALA A 236 16.97 -12.92 3.30
C ALA A 236 16.37 -13.95 4.27
N LEU A 237 15.18 -14.52 3.96
CA LEU A 237 14.53 -15.52 4.81
C LEU A 237 15.45 -16.71 5.11
N ARG A 238 15.39 -17.21 6.35
CA ARG A 238 15.98 -18.50 6.72
C ARG A 238 15.23 -19.66 6.03
N ALA A 239 15.85 -20.80 5.89
CA ALA A 239 15.14 -22.02 5.54
C ALA A 239 14.05 -22.28 6.59
N GLY A 240 12.86 -22.66 6.13
CA GLY A 240 11.64 -22.78 6.97
C GLY A 240 10.95 -21.45 7.27
N GLY A 241 11.60 -20.31 7.05
CA GLY A 241 11.02 -18.97 7.26
C GLY A 241 9.85 -18.67 6.32
N ARG A 242 8.97 -17.75 6.71
CA ARG A 242 7.72 -17.45 5.99
C ARG A 242 7.59 -15.97 5.65
N MET A 243 6.99 -15.71 4.49
CA MET A 243 6.65 -14.36 4.05
C MET A 243 5.13 -14.27 3.87
N ALA A 244 4.51 -13.30 4.54
CA ALA A 244 3.10 -12.95 4.43
C ALA A 244 2.96 -11.60 3.72
N VAL A 245 2.14 -11.56 2.66
CA VAL A 245 1.92 -10.35 1.86
C VAL A 245 0.43 -10.07 1.76
N ILE A 246 0.00 -8.92 2.28
CA ILE A 246 -1.35 -8.38 2.15
C ILE A 246 -1.33 -7.35 1.03
N SER A 247 -2.14 -7.56 0.00
CA SER A 247 -2.32 -6.65 -1.13
C SER A 247 -3.74 -6.09 -1.17
N PHE A 248 -3.90 -4.87 -1.66
CA PHE A 248 -5.20 -4.17 -1.69
C PHE A 248 -5.74 -3.94 -3.10
N HIS A 249 -4.94 -4.16 -4.13
CA HIS A 249 -5.40 -4.09 -5.51
C HIS A 249 -4.83 -5.22 -6.38
N SER A 250 -5.41 -5.36 -7.57
CA SER A 250 -5.15 -6.45 -8.52
C SER A 250 -3.69 -6.55 -8.96
N LEU A 251 -2.99 -5.42 -9.09
CA LEU A 251 -1.61 -5.39 -9.60
C LEU A 251 -0.63 -5.95 -8.55
N GLU A 252 -0.78 -5.52 -7.28
CA GLU A 252 0.01 -6.07 -6.16
C GLU A 252 -0.21 -7.58 -6.02
N ASP A 253 -1.48 -8.01 -5.98
CA ASP A 253 -1.83 -9.43 -5.87
C ASP A 253 -1.26 -10.25 -7.05
N ARG A 254 -1.24 -9.67 -8.25
CA ARG A 254 -0.71 -10.32 -9.46
C ARG A 254 0.80 -10.51 -9.37
N ILE A 255 1.55 -9.49 -8.94
CA ILE A 255 3.00 -9.54 -8.74
C ILE A 255 3.33 -10.59 -7.68
N THR A 256 2.74 -10.48 -6.50
CA THR A 256 2.94 -11.43 -5.39
C THR A 256 2.63 -12.86 -5.79
N LYS A 257 1.49 -13.09 -6.45
CA LYS A 257 1.08 -14.41 -6.91
C LYS A 257 2.06 -15.01 -7.92
N ARG A 258 2.55 -14.22 -8.87
CA ARG A 258 3.52 -14.67 -9.88
C ARG A 258 4.84 -15.02 -9.20
N PHE A 259 5.37 -14.12 -8.40
CA PHE A 259 6.61 -14.32 -7.67
C PHE A 259 6.57 -15.61 -6.82
N PHE A 260 5.52 -15.80 -6.02
CA PHE A 260 5.36 -16.99 -5.18
C PHE A 260 5.27 -18.29 -5.99
N LYS A 261 4.53 -18.28 -7.09
CA LYS A 261 4.45 -19.44 -7.99
C LYS A 261 5.77 -19.77 -8.65
N ASP A 262 6.55 -18.77 -9.03
CA ASP A 262 7.86 -18.97 -9.64
C ASP A 262 8.85 -19.59 -8.64
N LYS A 263 8.85 -19.13 -7.38
CA LYS A 263 9.67 -19.75 -6.31
C LYS A 263 9.23 -21.19 -6.00
N GLU A 264 7.94 -21.47 -5.99
CA GLU A 264 7.41 -22.85 -5.85
C GLU A 264 7.83 -23.74 -7.02
N LYS A 265 7.70 -23.26 -8.27
CA LYS A 265 8.11 -23.98 -9.46
C LYS A 265 9.62 -24.27 -9.49
N GLN A 266 10.43 -23.36 -8.93
CA GLN A 266 11.88 -23.56 -8.78
C GLN A 266 12.25 -24.56 -7.66
N GLY A 267 11.26 -25.04 -6.89
CA GLY A 267 11.51 -25.95 -5.75
C GLY A 267 12.13 -25.28 -4.54
N THR A 268 12.23 -23.93 -4.51
CA THR A 268 12.84 -23.18 -3.41
C THR A 268 11.86 -22.74 -2.35
N ALA A 269 10.56 -22.96 -2.59
CA ALA A 269 9.50 -22.55 -1.68
C ALA A 269 8.27 -23.44 -1.80
N ARG A 270 7.39 -23.35 -0.77
CA ARG A 270 6.08 -23.97 -0.74
C ARG A 270 5.00 -22.91 -0.50
N LEU A 271 3.95 -22.88 -1.34
CA LEU A 271 2.76 -22.06 -1.09
C LEU A 271 1.97 -22.64 0.10
N LEU A 272 1.71 -21.81 1.11
CA LEU A 272 0.88 -22.23 2.25
C LEU A 272 -0.61 -22.08 1.96
N ASN A 273 -0.96 -21.18 1.04
CA ASN A 273 -2.34 -21.03 0.56
C ASN A 273 -2.39 -20.87 -0.97
N LYS A 274 -3.08 -21.77 -1.66
CA LYS A 274 -3.26 -21.71 -3.14
C LYS A 274 -4.15 -20.54 -3.57
N LYS A 275 -5.24 -20.28 -2.80
CA LYS A 275 -6.11 -19.10 -2.95
C LYS A 275 -5.74 -18.07 -1.92
N PRO A 276 -5.89 -16.75 -2.21
CA PRO A 276 -5.64 -15.74 -1.18
C PRO A 276 -6.63 -15.89 -0.02
N ILE A 277 -6.16 -15.66 1.20
CA ILE A 277 -7.02 -15.47 2.35
C ILE A 277 -7.62 -14.06 2.23
N VAL A 278 -8.90 -13.93 2.50
CA VAL A 278 -9.65 -12.67 2.43
C VAL A 278 -10.38 -12.42 3.75
N ALA A 279 -10.67 -11.16 4.04
CA ALA A 279 -11.34 -10.76 5.27
C ALA A 279 -12.70 -11.45 5.46
N GLY A 280 -12.95 -11.91 6.66
CA GLY A 280 -14.20 -12.53 7.06
C GLY A 280 -15.36 -11.52 7.17
N LYS A 281 -16.59 -12.01 7.26
CA LYS A 281 -17.79 -11.13 7.33
C LYS A 281 -17.75 -10.16 8.50
N GLU A 282 -17.26 -10.59 9.65
CA GLU A 282 -17.16 -9.76 10.85
C GLU A 282 -16.12 -8.64 10.67
N GLU A 283 -14.94 -8.96 10.13
CA GLU A 283 -13.92 -7.96 9.81
C GLU A 283 -14.44 -6.94 8.80
N LEU A 284 -15.10 -7.39 7.73
CA LEU A 284 -15.69 -6.50 6.71
C LEU A 284 -16.75 -5.55 7.28
N LYS A 285 -17.52 -5.97 8.29
CA LYS A 285 -18.49 -5.13 8.98
C LYS A 285 -17.80 -4.03 9.77
N ASN A 286 -16.68 -4.37 10.42
CA ASN A 286 -15.96 -3.50 11.34
C ASN A 286 -14.83 -2.70 10.68
N ASN A 287 -14.29 -3.19 9.55
CA ASN A 287 -13.19 -2.60 8.80
C ASN A 287 -13.46 -2.66 7.29
N PRO A 288 -14.20 -1.69 6.72
CA PRO A 288 -14.50 -1.66 5.28
C PRO A 288 -13.27 -1.65 4.37
N ARG A 289 -12.09 -1.23 4.87
CA ARG A 289 -10.82 -1.22 4.12
C ARG A 289 -10.32 -2.63 3.82
N ALA A 290 -10.68 -3.62 4.63
CA ALA A 290 -10.32 -5.02 4.41
C ALA A 290 -11.02 -5.65 3.18
N ARG A 291 -11.99 -4.96 2.56
CA ARG A 291 -12.80 -5.51 1.45
C ARG A 291 -11.98 -6.00 0.26
N SER A 292 -10.93 -5.30 -0.10
CA SER A 292 -10.06 -5.64 -1.23
C SER A 292 -8.81 -6.41 -0.83
N ALA A 293 -8.59 -6.58 0.47
CA ALA A 293 -7.40 -7.23 1.00
C ALA A 293 -7.31 -8.70 0.60
N LYS A 294 -6.10 -9.12 0.24
CA LYS A 294 -5.76 -10.49 -0.12
C LYS A 294 -4.42 -10.85 0.51
N LEU A 295 -4.44 -11.82 1.40
CA LEU A 295 -3.23 -12.33 2.03
C LEU A 295 -2.73 -13.57 1.29
N ARG A 296 -1.45 -13.57 0.95
CA ARG A 296 -0.71 -14.73 0.45
C ARG A 296 0.48 -15.02 1.33
N ILE A 297 0.76 -16.31 1.51
CA ILE A 297 1.83 -16.78 2.39
C ILE A 297 2.66 -17.82 1.66
N ILE A 298 3.98 -17.67 1.73
CA ILE A 298 4.97 -18.60 1.19
C ILE A 298 5.97 -18.99 2.27
N GLN A 299 6.45 -20.22 2.22
CA GLN A 299 7.51 -20.73 3.09
C GLN A 299 8.73 -21.05 2.24
N LYS A 300 9.91 -20.57 2.62
CA LYS A 300 11.20 -20.93 2.03
C LYS A 300 11.58 -22.35 2.45
N ILE A 301 12.07 -23.15 1.51
CA ILE A 301 12.57 -24.52 1.75
C ILE A 301 14.08 -24.48 1.99
#